data_cfc527a9196fea8e431d1f85273fb9b0
#
_entry.id   cfc527a9196fea8e431d1f85273fb9b0
#
_cell.length_a   1.000
_cell.length_b   1.000
_cell.length_c   1.000
_cell.angle_alpha   90.00
_cell.angle_beta   90.00
_cell.angle_gamma   90.00
#
_symmetry.space_group_name_H-M   'P 1'
#
loop_
_entity.id
_entity.type
_entity.pdbx_description
1 polymer ?
#
loop_
_entity_poly.entity_id
_entity_poly.type
_entity_poly.pdbx_seq_one_letter_code
_entity_poly.pdbx_strand_id
1 'polypeptide(L)'
;MKRIACFILSLLIITGVPVSAYAAQPSGAIELQSLYATKPTVTFRIAEGGNAFVTLMCSGKSDVTKSKTKTCIEKKSGTKWVKVNVGTSDNYIYHSVSSSKMMISFKKQLTGSGSYRCTTTFTLYAKTTETITITTYAEY
;
A
#
# COMPACT_ATOMS: atom_id res chain seq x y z
N MET A 1 -64.51 -25.11 -32.01
CA MET A 1 -63.99 -25.10 -30.60
C MET A 1 -62.46 -25.13 -30.65
N LYS A 2 -61.79 -23.96 -30.57
CA LYS A 2 -60.36 -23.87 -30.59
C LYS A 2 -59.97 -23.12 -29.31
N ARG A 3 -59.27 -23.81 -28.39
CA ARG A 3 -58.76 -23.25 -27.12
C ARG A 3 -57.46 -22.52 -27.40
N ILE A 4 -57.45 -21.23 -27.20
CA ILE A 4 -56.24 -20.40 -27.27
C ILE A 4 -55.61 -20.41 -25.86
N ALA A 5 -54.47 -21.04 -25.73
CA ALA A 5 -53.69 -21.00 -24.51
C ALA A 5 -52.82 -19.74 -24.51
N CYS A 6 -53.09 -18.82 -23.58
CA CYS A 6 -52.27 -17.63 -23.35
C CYS A 6 -51.06 -18.01 -22.53
N PHE A 7 -49.86 -18.00 -23.14
CA PHE A 7 -48.60 -18.09 -22.42
C PHE A 7 -48.23 -16.71 -21.93
N ILE A 8 -48.35 -16.47 -20.64
CA ILE A 8 -47.80 -15.29 -19.96
C ILE A 8 -46.31 -15.57 -19.70
N LEU A 9 -45.46 -14.95 -20.50
CA LEU A 9 -44.01 -15.00 -20.31
C LEU A 9 -43.64 -13.95 -19.25
N SER A 10 -43.46 -14.40 -18.02
CA SER A 10 -42.96 -13.54 -16.93
C SER A 10 -41.50 -13.23 -17.14
N LEU A 11 -41.19 -12.04 -17.62
CA LEU A 11 -39.83 -11.52 -17.76
C LEU A 11 -39.31 -11.12 -16.37
N LEU A 12 -38.54 -11.99 -15.75
CA LEU A 12 -37.86 -11.72 -14.49
C LEU A 12 -36.65 -10.82 -14.78
N ILE A 13 -36.80 -9.53 -14.57
CA ILE A 13 -35.66 -8.58 -14.64
C ILE A 13 -34.87 -8.74 -13.36
N ILE A 14 -33.76 -9.50 -13.43
CA ILE A 14 -32.78 -9.56 -12.38
C ILE A 14 -31.92 -8.28 -12.49
N THR A 15 -32.24 -7.27 -11.70
CA THR A 15 -31.37 -6.12 -11.51
C THR A 15 -30.16 -6.58 -10.73
N GLY A 16 -29.11 -6.97 -11.45
CA GLY A 16 -27.80 -7.24 -10.87
C GLY A 16 -27.22 -5.97 -10.28
N VAL A 17 -27.30 -5.83 -8.96
CA VAL A 17 -26.51 -4.83 -8.23
C VAL A 17 -25.06 -5.21 -8.42
N PRO A 18 -24.19 -4.34 -8.96
CA PRO A 18 -22.77 -4.63 -9.00
C PRO A 18 -22.24 -4.68 -7.56
N VAL A 19 -22.08 -5.87 -7.04
CA VAL A 19 -21.31 -6.06 -5.82
C VAL A 19 -19.88 -5.75 -6.20
N SER A 20 -19.41 -4.57 -5.81
CA SER A 20 -17.99 -4.22 -5.87
C SER A 20 -17.27 -5.22 -4.96
N ALA A 21 -16.77 -6.27 -5.56
CA ALA A 21 -15.87 -7.18 -4.89
C ALA A 21 -14.61 -6.38 -4.54
N TYR A 22 -14.56 -5.88 -3.32
CA TYR A 22 -13.29 -5.52 -2.71
C TYR A 22 -12.47 -6.81 -2.69
N ALA A 23 -11.57 -6.94 -3.65
CA ALA A 23 -10.57 -7.98 -3.62
C ALA A 23 -9.78 -7.77 -2.33
N ALA A 24 -10.05 -8.62 -1.35
CA ALA A 24 -9.21 -8.71 -0.16
C ALA A 24 -7.79 -8.98 -0.66
N GLN A 25 -6.90 -8.00 -0.52
CA GLN A 25 -5.50 -8.21 -0.78
C GLN A 25 -5.05 -9.41 0.07
N PRO A 26 -4.38 -10.40 -0.53
CA PRO A 26 -3.75 -11.43 0.26
C PRO A 26 -2.69 -10.73 1.12
N SER A 27 -2.99 -10.51 2.38
CA SER A 27 -2.01 -10.14 3.39
C SER A 27 -1.13 -11.36 3.64
N GLY A 28 -0.22 -11.63 2.70
CA GLY A 28 0.92 -12.48 2.93
C GLY A 28 1.83 -11.76 3.92
N ALA A 29 1.44 -11.74 5.17
CA ALA A 29 2.32 -11.34 6.25
C ALA A 29 3.40 -12.41 6.35
N ILE A 30 4.51 -12.20 5.63
CA ILE A 30 5.77 -12.85 5.97
C ILE A 30 6.08 -12.30 7.36
N GLU A 31 5.95 -13.14 8.40
CA GLU A 31 6.48 -12.84 9.72
C GLU A 31 8.00 -12.81 9.59
N LEU A 32 8.53 -11.65 9.19
CA LEU A 32 9.93 -11.36 9.28
C LEU A 32 10.28 -11.34 10.78
N GLN A 33 10.95 -12.38 11.28
CA GLN A 33 11.57 -12.37 12.60
C GLN A 33 12.68 -11.33 12.58
N SER A 34 12.32 -10.10 12.86
CA SER A 34 13.26 -9.00 12.99
C SER A 34 14.02 -9.14 14.30
N LEU A 35 15.34 -9.00 14.24
CA LEU A 35 16.20 -9.00 15.43
C LEU A 35 15.93 -7.76 16.30
N TYR A 36 15.70 -6.61 15.69
CA TYR A 36 15.64 -5.31 16.35
C TYR A 36 14.31 -4.58 16.23
N ALA A 37 13.38 -5.01 15.39
CA ALA A 37 12.08 -4.37 15.24
C ALA A 37 10.93 -5.25 15.69
N THR A 38 9.92 -4.62 16.27
CA THR A 38 8.62 -5.23 16.55
C THR A 38 7.63 -4.71 15.51
N LYS A 39 7.24 -5.58 14.56
CA LYS A 39 6.19 -5.33 13.54
C LYS A 39 6.32 -3.96 12.82
N PRO A 40 7.34 -3.74 12.00
CA PRO A 40 7.33 -2.57 11.14
C PRO A 40 6.13 -2.65 10.19
N THR A 41 5.42 -1.53 10.01
CA THR A 41 4.24 -1.45 9.13
C THR A 41 4.34 -0.28 8.19
N VAL A 42 3.82 -0.50 6.97
CA VAL A 42 3.64 0.53 5.95
C VAL A 42 2.18 0.51 5.55
N THR A 43 1.47 1.61 5.79
CA THR A 43 0.12 1.82 5.26
C THR A 43 0.23 2.74 4.06
N PHE A 44 -0.30 2.30 2.92
CA PHE A 44 -0.35 3.07 1.68
C PHE A 44 -1.78 3.06 1.16
N ARG A 45 -2.40 4.22 1.05
CA ARG A 45 -3.74 4.39 0.50
C ARG A 45 -3.79 5.59 -0.42
N ILE A 46 -4.62 5.51 -1.44
CA ILE A 46 -4.87 6.61 -2.36
C ILE A 46 -6.33 7.03 -2.18
N ALA A 47 -6.53 8.30 -1.85
CA ALA A 47 -7.86 8.89 -1.74
C ALA A 47 -8.29 9.46 -3.10
N GLU A 48 -9.57 9.77 -3.20
CA GLU A 48 -10.14 10.48 -4.33
C GLU A 48 -9.33 11.76 -4.63
N GLY A 49 -9.16 12.08 -5.92
CA GLY A 49 -8.29 13.16 -6.37
C GLY A 49 -6.80 12.82 -6.38
N GLY A 50 -6.40 11.54 -6.20
CA GLY A 50 -5.01 11.07 -6.36
C GLY A 50 -4.09 11.40 -5.19
N ASN A 51 -4.63 11.75 -4.03
CA ASN A 51 -3.83 11.98 -2.84
C ASN A 51 -3.38 10.66 -2.22
N ALA A 52 -2.13 10.31 -2.37
CA ALA A 52 -1.51 9.17 -1.70
C ALA A 52 -1.11 9.55 -0.26
N PHE A 53 -1.56 8.75 0.69
CA PHE A 53 -1.20 8.86 2.10
C PHE A 53 -0.35 7.66 2.49
N VAL A 54 0.81 7.93 3.04
CA VAL A 54 1.75 6.91 3.52
C VAL A 54 1.95 7.10 5.01
N THR A 55 1.75 6.03 5.77
CA THR A 55 2.09 5.99 7.21
C THR A 55 3.10 4.87 7.44
N LEU A 56 4.21 5.25 8.04
CA LEU A 56 5.34 4.37 8.38
C LEU A 56 5.39 4.24 9.90
N MET A 57 5.36 3.03 10.41
CA MET A 57 5.48 2.76 11.83
C MET A 57 6.53 1.67 12.05
N CYS A 58 7.40 1.89 13.03
CA CYS A 58 8.38 0.91 13.47
C CYS A 58 8.65 1.11 14.95
N SER A 59 8.64 0.04 15.72
CA SER A 59 9.10 0.01 17.11
C SER A 59 10.35 -0.87 17.18
N GLY A 60 11.51 -0.25 17.38
CA GLY A 60 12.73 -0.96 17.66
C GLY A 60 12.80 -1.44 19.12
N LYS A 61 13.60 -2.45 19.39
CA LYS A 61 13.95 -2.88 20.75
C LYS A 61 14.75 -1.78 21.46
N SER A 62 14.98 -1.94 22.74
CA SER A 62 15.63 -0.93 23.61
C SER A 62 17.05 -0.55 23.21
N ASP A 63 17.75 -1.41 22.49
CA ASP A 63 19.12 -1.19 22.01
C ASP A 63 19.19 -0.42 20.67
N VAL A 64 18.05 -0.17 20.02
CA VAL A 64 17.99 0.66 18.82
C VAL A 64 18.09 2.14 19.20
N THR A 65 19.12 2.80 18.71
CA THR A 65 19.41 4.21 19.02
C THR A 65 18.95 5.15 17.90
N LYS A 66 18.79 4.63 16.68
CA LYS A 66 18.43 5.41 15.49
C LYS A 66 17.66 4.55 14.51
N SER A 67 16.67 5.17 13.87
CA SER A 67 15.90 4.54 12.79
C SER A 67 15.87 5.45 11.56
N LYS A 68 16.01 4.86 10.37
CA LYS A 68 15.88 5.56 9.09
C LYS A 68 14.89 4.84 8.20
N THR A 69 14.26 5.59 7.31
CA THR A 69 13.46 5.02 6.21
C THR A 69 13.88 5.60 4.87
N LYS A 70 13.77 4.75 3.84
CA LYS A 70 13.90 5.11 2.43
C LYS A 70 12.66 4.59 1.72
N THR A 71 11.79 5.48 1.24
CA THR A 71 10.51 5.14 0.63
C THR A 71 10.48 5.53 -0.84
N CYS A 72 10.01 4.63 -1.70
CA CYS A 72 9.77 4.86 -3.11
C CYS A 72 8.32 4.58 -3.44
N ILE A 73 7.67 5.46 -4.20
CA ILE A 73 6.35 5.21 -4.79
C ILE A 73 6.57 4.97 -6.29
N GLU A 74 5.94 3.92 -6.82
CA GLU A 74 6.04 3.56 -8.22
C GLU A 74 4.65 3.34 -8.81
N LYS A 75 4.47 3.70 -10.08
CA LYS A 75 3.27 3.46 -10.88
C LYS A 75 3.53 2.33 -11.86
N LYS A 76 2.56 1.44 -12.03
CA LYS A 76 2.61 0.39 -13.04
C LYS A 76 2.42 0.99 -14.43
N SER A 77 3.35 0.69 -15.33
CA SER A 77 3.32 1.09 -16.75
C SER A 77 3.58 -0.16 -17.60
N GLY A 78 2.51 -0.74 -18.13
CA GLY A 78 2.57 -2.06 -18.79
C GLY A 78 3.04 -3.14 -17.80
N THR A 79 4.17 -3.78 -18.10
CA THR A 79 4.78 -4.81 -17.24
C THR A 79 5.80 -4.25 -16.25
N LYS A 80 6.12 -2.96 -16.32
CA LYS A 80 7.19 -2.33 -15.52
C LYS A 80 6.61 -1.43 -14.44
N TRP A 81 7.39 -1.23 -13.37
CA TRP A 81 7.17 -0.25 -12.33
C TRP A 81 8.07 0.95 -12.55
N VAL A 82 7.49 2.14 -12.59
CA VAL A 82 8.18 3.40 -12.85
C VAL A 82 8.07 4.30 -11.64
N LYS A 83 9.18 4.81 -11.14
CA LYS A 83 9.21 5.70 -9.98
C LYS A 83 8.40 6.98 -10.23
N VAL A 84 7.58 7.33 -9.26
CA VAL A 84 6.88 8.62 -9.22
C VAL A 84 7.87 9.68 -8.79
N ASN A 85 7.84 10.83 -9.47
CA ASN A 85 8.64 11.97 -9.04
C ASN A 85 8.14 12.51 -7.70
N VAL A 86 8.95 12.41 -6.67
CA VAL A 86 8.64 12.88 -5.32
C VAL A 86 9.35 14.20 -4.95
N GLY A 87 10.10 14.77 -5.89
CA GLY A 87 10.81 16.06 -5.71
C GLY A 87 12.27 15.91 -5.28
N THR A 88 12.77 14.69 -5.14
CA THR A 88 14.19 14.39 -4.89
C THR A 88 14.85 13.89 -6.17
N SER A 89 16.15 14.05 -6.32
CA SER A 89 16.89 13.65 -7.53
C SER A 89 16.85 12.16 -7.84
N ASP A 90 16.73 11.32 -6.80
CA ASP A 90 16.67 9.86 -6.91
C ASP A 90 15.26 9.28 -6.77
N ASN A 91 14.25 10.15 -6.59
CA ASN A 91 12.84 9.80 -6.39
C ASN A 91 12.59 8.90 -5.17
N TYR A 92 13.32 9.15 -4.08
CA TYR A 92 13.08 8.54 -2.77
C TYR A 92 12.76 9.60 -1.72
N ILE A 93 11.92 9.24 -0.76
CA ILE A 93 11.61 10.03 0.43
C ILE A 93 12.37 9.44 1.60
N TYR A 94 13.14 10.26 2.30
CA TYR A 94 14.00 9.86 3.40
C TYR A 94 13.53 10.45 4.72
N HIS A 95 13.50 9.64 5.77
CA HIS A 95 13.29 10.11 7.14
C HIS A 95 14.33 9.49 8.06
N SER A 96 14.66 10.22 9.13
CA SER A 96 15.61 9.76 10.15
C SER A 96 15.16 10.27 11.51
N VAL A 97 15.12 9.37 12.50
CA VAL A 97 14.85 9.70 13.90
C VAL A 97 15.92 9.08 14.79
N SER A 98 16.39 9.83 15.80
CA SER A 98 17.29 9.32 16.83
C SER A 98 16.49 8.66 17.95
N SER A 99 15.76 7.60 17.61
CA SER A 99 14.87 6.86 18.49
C SER A 99 14.66 5.46 17.98
N SER A 100 14.33 4.54 18.90
CA SER A 100 13.85 3.20 18.57
C SER A 100 12.43 3.19 18.02
N LYS A 101 11.63 4.24 18.29
CA LYS A 101 10.25 4.36 17.82
C LYS A 101 10.18 5.38 16.70
N MET A 102 9.57 4.99 15.59
CA MET A 102 9.30 5.86 14.44
C MET A 102 7.83 5.78 14.08
N MET A 103 7.18 6.93 13.95
CA MET A 103 5.86 7.08 13.36
C MET A 103 5.89 8.31 12.47
N ILE A 104 5.75 8.11 11.18
CA ILE A 104 5.84 9.17 10.16
C ILE A 104 4.66 9.03 9.22
N SER A 105 4.00 10.14 8.92
CA SER A 105 2.96 10.22 7.91
C SER A 105 3.27 11.34 6.94
N PHE A 106 3.11 11.07 5.65
CA PHE A 106 3.25 12.08 4.61
C PHE A 106 2.22 11.87 3.49
N LYS A 107 2.03 12.91 2.70
CA LYS A 107 1.12 12.94 1.57
C LYS A 107 1.88 13.23 0.28
N LYS A 108 1.52 12.55 -0.82
CA LYS A 108 2.02 12.82 -2.16
C LYS A 108 0.86 12.86 -3.15
N GLN A 109 0.80 13.92 -3.96
CA GLN A 109 -0.11 13.98 -5.09
C GLN A 109 0.40 13.07 -6.20
N LEU A 110 -0.45 12.14 -6.64
CA LEU A 110 -0.22 11.24 -7.77
C LEU A 110 -0.92 11.77 -9.02
N THR A 111 -0.37 11.44 -10.17
CA THR A 111 -0.93 11.82 -11.48
C THR A 111 -1.42 10.60 -12.25
N GLY A 112 -2.68 10.64 -12.65
CA GLY A 112 -3.34 9.60 -13.43
C GLY A 112 -3.66 8.34 -12.65
N SER A 113 -4.76 7.71 -13.04
CA SER A 113 -5.26 6.45 -12.46
C SER A 113 -4.33 5.26 -12.76
N GLY A 114 -4.51 4.18 -12.02
CA GLY A 114 -3.84 2.89 -12.20
C GLY A 114 -3.28 2.32 -10.90
N SER A 115 -2.52 1.23 -11.06
CA SER A 115 -1.89 0.51 -9.94
C SER A 115 -0.62 1.20 -9.47
N TYR A 116 -0.49 1.35 -8.17
CA TYR A 116 0.68 1.92 -7.52
C TYR A 116 1.23 0.97 -6.46
N ARG A 117 2.53 1.05 -6.20
CA ARG A 117 3.15 0.41 -5.04
C ARG A 117 4.01 1.40 -4.27
N CYS A 118 4.08 1.18 -2.98
CA CYS A 118 4.96 1.89 -2.07
C CYS A 118 5.92 0.90 -1.44
N THR A 119 7.20 1.06 -1.69
CA THR A 119 8.26 0.23 -1.11
C THR A 119 9.04 1.07 -0.11
N THR A 120 9.05 0.64 1.14
CA THR A 120 9.78 1.29 2.23
C THR A 120 10.82 0.35 2.80
N THR A 121 12.05 0.82 2.89
CA THR A 121 13.15 0.17 3.58
C THR A 121 13.39 0.87 4.91
N PHE A 122 13.23 0.14 6.00
CA PHE A 122 13.59 0.55 7.36
C PHE A 122 15.02 0.12 7.64
N THR A 123 15.83 1.01 8.19
CA THR A 123 17.17 0.72 8.68
C THR A 123 17.25 1.08 10.15
N LEU A 124 17.51 0.09 10.99
CA LEU A 124 17.58 0.18 12.45
C LEU A 124 19.03 0.06 12.87
N TYR A 125 19.50 1.03 13.62
CA TYR A 125 20.87 1.09 14.14
C TYR A 125 20.87 0.73 15.61
N ALA A 126 21.44 -0.43 15.91
CA ALA A 126 21.72 -0.92 17.25
C ALA A 126 23.21 -1.30 17.34
N LYS A 127 23.57 -2.31 18.09
CA LYS A 127 24.93 -2.88 18.10
C LYS A 127 25.36 -3.33 16.70
N THR A 128 24.41 -3.84 15.92
CA THR A 128 24.54 -4.09 14.47
C THR A 128 23.41 -3.37 13.74
N THR A 129 23.47 -3.29 12.41
CA THR A 129 22.44 -2.65 11.59
C THR A 129 21.52 -3.72 11.01
N GLU A 130 20.23 -3.52 11.14
CA GLU A 130 19.19 -4.33 10.48
C GLU A 130 18.45 -3.53 9.44
N THR A 131 18.10 -4.18 8.32
CA THR A 131 17.33 -3.58 7.23
C THR A 131 16.13 -4.45 6.90
N ILE A 132 14.93 -3.83 6.90
CA ILE A 132 13.66 -4.50 6.62
C ILE A 132 12.98 -3.75 5.49
N THR A 133 12.56 -4.46 4.44
CA THR A 133 11.86 -3.85 3.29
C THR A 133 10.43 -4.36 3.23
N ILE A 134 9.47 -3.43 3.13
CA ILE A 134 8.03 -3.70 3.02
C ILE A 134 7.50 -3.03 1.76
N THR A 135 6.71 -3.78 0.98
CA THR A 135 6.02 -3.27 -0.20
C THR A 135 4.51 -3.41 -0.03
N THR A 136 3.79 -2.32 -0.28
CA THR A 136 2.33 -2.26 -0.24
C THR A 136 1.80 -1.72 -1.57
N TYR A 137 0.55 -2.06 -1.91
CA TYR A 137 -0.07 -1.72 -3.17
C TYR A 137 -1.37 -0.95 -2.94
N ALA A 138 -1.71 -0.08 -3.88
CA ALA A 138 -2.99 0.63 -3.91
C ALA A 138 -3.40 0.94 -5.36
N GLU A 139 -4.69 1.07 -5.59
CA GLU A 139 -5.26 1.49 -6.88
C GLU A 139 -5.79 2.93 -6.79
N TYR A 140 -5.69 3.65 -7.92
CA TYR A 140 -6.23 5.01 -8.07
C TYR A 140 -7.06 5.12 -9.35
#